data_6a346b12865fadae209f9a50b043fabe
#
_entry.id   6a346b12865fadae209f9a50b043fabe
#
_cell.length_a   1.000
_cell.length_b   1.000
_cell.length_c   1.000
_cell.angle_alpha   90.00
_cell.angle_beta   90.00
_cell.angle_gamma   90.00
#
_symmetry.space_group_name_H-M   'P 1'
#
loop_
_entity.id
_entity.type
_entity.pdbx_description
1 polymer ?
#
loop_
_entity_poly.entity_id
_entity_poly.type
_entity_poly.pdbx_seq_one_letter_code
_entity_poly.pdbx_strand_id
1 'polypeptide(L)'
;MANLRDIRKKIGSVKNTQKITHAMKLVSTSKLRKAEEVARNSRAYALKLDAVFDDVLSKMKNQGIEDVQSKYFRELERLEIKKVDIIFITADKGLCGGFNTNTIKKVLACTNEYKEKDIKVRLRGIGKKGNEYFSFNGIEVLDKINNLSSTPNYERAQEFMKKVVEDYLSGKTDKVIIIHNGFKNMISQEIRVKTILPIGYKIIHQNPQPSEVQETITSEPSGSEDEILDSLAEKYVEYSLYYALIDSLAAEHSARMQAMDTATNNAKDLVKTLTISYNKARQEAITTELVEINAGVEALK
;
A
#
# COMPACT_ATOMS: atom_id res chain seq x y z
N MET A 1 -46.69 -4.13 -5.77
CA MET A 1 -46.25 -5.38 -5.10
C MET A 1 -44.93 -5.83 -5.71
N ALA A 2 -43.94 -6.18 -4.91
CA ALA A 2 -42.68 -6.69 -5.46
C ALA A 2 -42.94 -8.04 -6.14
N ASN A 3 -42.60 -8.15 -7.42
CA ASN A 3 -42.83 -9.35 -8.20
C ASN A 3 -42.02 -10.52 -7.60
N LEU A 4 -42.66 -11.61 -7.22
CA LEU A 4 -42.04 -12.84 -6.68
C LEU A 4 -40.84 -13.32 -7.53
N ARG A 5 -40.98 -13.18 -8.85
CA ARG A 5 -39.92 -13.52 -9.82
C ARG A 5 -38.68 -12.66 -9.63
N ASP A 6 -38.83 -11.34 -9.34
CA ASP A 6 -37.73 -10.41 -9.15
C ASP A 6 -36.98 -10.68 -7.84
N ILE A 7 -37.73 -10.96 -6.75
CA ILE A 7 -37.12 -11.35 -5.47
C ILE A 7 -36.30 -12.63 -5.63
N ARG A 8 -36.84 -13.64 -6.31
CA ARG A 8 -36.15 -14.91 -6.58
C ARG A 8 -34.88 -14.71 -7.42
N LYS A 9 -34.96 -13.86 -8.45
CA LYS A 9 -33.81 -13.48 -9.28
C LYS A 9 -32.73 -12.78 -8.45
N LYS A 10 -33.14 -11.85 -7.56
CA LYS A 10 -32.23 -11.12 -6.66
C LYS A 10 -31.55 -12.07 -5.66
N ILE A 11 -32.27 -13.03 -5.09
CA ILE A 11 -31.67 -14.07 -4.23
C ILE A 11 -30.61 -14.86 -4.98
N GLY A 12 -30.87 -15.27 -6.23
CA GLY A 12 -29.88 -15.95 -7.06
C GLY A 12 -28.61 -15.12 -7.32
N SER A 13 -28.78 -13.85 -7.67
CA SER A 13 -27.65 -12.93 -7.89
C SER A 13 -26.82 -12.74 -6.64
N VAL A 14 -27.46 -12.51 -5.48
CA VAL A 14 -26.70 -12.31 -4.21
C VAL A 14 -25.97 -13.59 -3.77
N LYS A 15 -26.59 -14.78 -3.96
CA LYS A 15 -25.91 -16.07 -3.73
C LYS A 15 -24.65 -16.24 -4.60
N ASN A 16 -24.72 -15.81 -5.86
CA ASN A 16 -23.55 -15.85 -6.74
C ASN A 16 -22.47 -14.87 -6.27
N THR A 17 -22.85 -13.64 -5.87
CA THR A 17 -21.92 -12.68 -5.28
C THR A 17 -21.25 -13.25 -4.04
N GLN A 18 -21.99 -13.90 -3.14
CA GLN A 18 -21.46 -14.56 -1.95
C GLN A 18 -20.39 -15.62 -2.31
N LYS A 19 -20.64 -16.46 -3.32
CA LYS A 19 -19.67 -17.47 -3.77
C LYS A 19 -18.41 -16.83 -4.33
N ILE A 20 -18.53 -15.75 -5.12
CA ILE A 20 -17.41 -15.03 -5.72
C ILE A 20 -16.57 -14.36 -4.62
N THR A 21 -17.19 -13.65 -3.68
CA THR A 21 -16.47 -12.97 -2.59
C THR A 21 -15.77 -13.97 -1.67
N HIS A 22 -16.40 -15.11 -1.40
CA HIS A 22 -15.78 -16.19 -0.64
C HIS A 22 -14.55 -16.76 -1.36
N ALA A 23 -14.62 -17.03 -2.65
CA ALA A 23 -13.48 -17.49 -3.44
C ALA A 23 -12.34 -16.44 -3.46
N MET A 24 -12.68 -15.15 -3.62
CA MET A 24 -11.70 -14.07 -3.58
C MET A 24 -11.03 -13.94 -2.21
N LYS A 25 -11.76 -14.17 -1.10
CA LYS A 25 -11.17 -14.25 0.25
C LYS A 25 -10.11 -15.35 0.31
N LEU A 26 -10.41 -16.56 -0.15
CA LEU A 26 -9.48 -17.70 -0.11
C LEU A 26 -8.22 -17.43 -0.94
N VAL A 27 -8.38 -16.89 -2.14
CA VAL A 27 -7.24 -16.51 -3.01
C VAL A 27 -6.38 -15.43 -2.34
N SER A 28 -7.01 -14.41 -1.72
CA SER A 28 -6.28 -13.34 -1.04
C SER A 28 -5.54 -13.86 0.18
N THR A 29 -6.11 -14.80 0.94
CA THR A 29 -5.46 -15.46 2.08
C THR A 29 -4.22 -16.23 1.64
N SER A 30 -4.30 -16.98 0.54
CA SER A 30 -3.15 -17.71 0.01
C SER A 30 -2.03 -16.78 -0.45
N LYS A 31 -2.39 -15.68 -1.14
CA LYS A 31 -1.43 -14.67 -1.58
C LYS A 31 -0.82 -13.89 -0.43
N LEU A 32 -1.61 -13.61 0.62
CA LEU A 32 -1.12 -12.96 1.82
C LEU A 32 0.01 -13.77 2.47
N ARG A 33 -0.18 -15.08 2.66
CA ARG A 33 0.84 -15.94 3.26
C ARG A 33 2.16 -15.89 2.50
N LYS A 34 2.12 -15.93 1.16
CA LYS A 34 3.33 -15.82 0.32
C LYS A 34 3.98 -14.43 0.44
N ALA A 35 3.17 -13.37 0.41
CA ALA A 35 3.68 -12.00 0.53
C ALA A 35 4.28 -11.75 1.92
N GLU A 36 3.69 -12.30 2.99
CA GLU A 36 4.18 -12.20 4.36
C GLU A 36 5.53 -12.92 4.56
N GLU A 37 5.71 -14.09 3.94
CA GLU A 37 6.98 -14.80 3.96
C GLU A 37 8.09 -14.00 3.28
N VAL A 38 7.81 -13.44 2.09
CA VAL A 38 8.76 -12.59 1.36
C VAL A 38 9.04 -11.31 2.16
N ALA A 39 8.01 -10.68 2.75
CA ALA A 39 8.18 -9.47 3.57
C ALA A 39 9.06 -9.72 4.81
N ARG A 40 8.91 -10.87 5.45
CA ARG A 40 9.75 -11.26 6.61
C ARG A 40 11.21 -11.41 6.21
N ASN A 41 11.49 -12.11 5.12
CA ASN A 41 12.85 -12.29 4.61
C ASN A 41 13.48 -10.95 4.17
N SER A 42 12.69 -10.10 3.49
CA SER A 42 13.11 -8.77 3.07
C SER A 42 13.38 -7.85 4.26
N ARG A 43 12.61 -7.96 5.34
CA ARG A 43 12.84 -7.19 6.56
C ARG A 43 14.18 -7.54 7.23
N ALA A 44 14.53 -8.83 7.26
CA ALA A 44 15.82 -9.25 7.82
C ALA A 44 17.00 -8.66 7.05
N TYR A 45 16.90 -8.58 5.72
CA TYR A 45 17.91 -7.94 4.89
C TYR A 45 17.96 -6.42 5.12
N ALA A 46 16.82 -5.75 5.18
CA ALA A 46 16.75 -4.31 5.46
C ALA A 46 17.42 -3.96 6.79
N LEU A 47 17.15 -4.74 7.86
CA LEU A 47 17.77 -4.53 9.16
C LEU A 47 19.30 -4.73 9.14
N LYS A 48 19.80 -5.71 8.37
CA LYS A 48 21.24 -5.89 8.20
C LYS A 48 21.86 -4.73 7.41
N LEU A 49 21.18 -4.24 6.39
CA LEU A 49 21.62 -3.09 5.61
C LEU A 49 21.67 -1.83 6.48
N ASP A 50 20.64 -1.59 7.30
CA ASP A 50 20.62 -0.50 8.28
C ASP A 50 21.83 -0.60 9.25
N ALA A 51 22.10 -1.82 9.78
CA ALA A 51 23.24 -2.03 10.70
C ALA A 51 24.62 -1.78 10.05
N VAL A 52 24.80 -2.17 8.78
CA VAL A 52 26.02 -1.86 8.04
C VAL A 52 26.19 -0.36 7.84
N PHE A 53 25.10 0.35 7.55
CA PHE A 53 25.09 1.81 7.47
C PHE A 53 25.53 2.46 8.78
N ASP A 54 24.96 2.00 9.89
CA ASP A 54 25.29 2.48 11.22
C ASP A 54 26.77 2.30 11.54
N ASP A 55 27.33 1.13 11.23
CA ASP A 55 28.74 0.83 11.48
C ASP A 55 29.66 1.75 10.65
N VAL A 56 29.37 1.91 9.36
CA VAL A 56 30.16 2.77 8.47
C VAL A 56 30.12 4.23 8.93
N LEU A 57 28.92 4.77 9.20
CA LEU A 57 28.78 6.16 9.67
C LEU A 57 29.43 6.40 11.04
N SER A 58 29.35 5.40 11.93
CA SER A 58 29.99 5.48 13.25
C SER A 58 31.52 5.49 13.13
N LYS A 59 32.09 4.68 12.24
CA LYS A 59 33.54 4.66 11.96
C LYS A 59 34.00 5.99 11.38
N MET A 60 33.32 6.55 10.42
CA MET A 60 33.66 7.87 9.84
C MET A 60 33.63 8.97 10.89
N LYS A 61 32.63 9.00 11.75
CA LYS A 61 32.55 9.96 12.85
C LYS A 61 33.72 9.82 13.83
N ASN A 62 34.10 8.59 14.17
CA ASN A 62 35.22 8.31 15.07
C ASN A 62 36.56 8.68 14.46
N GLN A 63 36.68 8.70 13.13
CA GLN A 63 37.87 9.13 12.40
C GLN A 63 37.95 10.67 12.21
N GLY A 64 36.97 11.41 12.75
CA GLY A 64 36.93 12.88 12.64
C GLY A 64 36.46 13.40 11.28
N ILE A 65 35.84 12.53 10.48
CA ILE A 65 35.24 12.91 9.20
C ILE A 65 33.85 13.45 9.53
N GLU A 66 33.75 14.74 9.90
CA GLU A 66 32.48 15.41 10.22
C GLU A 66 31.71 15.83 8.96
N ASP A 67 32.39 16.06 7.85
CA ASP A 67 31.80 16.47 6.57
C ASP A 67 31.86 15.32 5.55
N VAL A 68 30.79 14.52 5.52
CA VAL A 68 30.53 13.59 4.42
C VAL A 68 30.14 14.41 3.19
N GLN A 69 31.03 14.49 2.20
CA GLN A 69 30.80 15.26 0.95
C GLN A 69 29.70 14.63 0.06
N SER A 70 29.21 13.45 0.43
CA SER A 70 28.18 12.76 -0.31
C SER A 70 26.85 13.50 -0.27
N LYS A 71 26.27 13.74 -1.44
CA LYS A 71 24.96 14.40 -1.58
C LYS A 71 23.80 13.58 -1.02
N TYR A 72 23.98 12.29 -0.79
CA TYR A 72 22.96 11.41 -0.20
C TYR A 72 22.71 11.70 1.28
N PHE A 73 23.76 12.18 1.99
CA PHE A 73 23.73 12.46 3.41
C PHE A 73 23.72 13.96 3.64
N ARG A 74 22.57 14.48 4.02
CA ARG A 74 22.42 15.90 4.39
C ARG A 74 21.64 15.98 5.68
N GLU A 75 22.05 16.88 6.56
CA GLU A 75 21.27 17.18 7.76
C GLU A 75 19.93 17.81 7.35
N LEU A 76 18.83 17.07 7.52
CA LEU A 76 17.48 17.54 7.20
C LEU A 76 17.10 18.85 7.89
N GLU A 77 17.73 19.14 9.05
CA GLU A 77 17.45 20.33 9.85
C GLU A 77 18.12 21.60 9.29
N ARG A 78 19.19 21.45 8.50
CA ARG A 78 19.92 22.56 7.87
C ARG A 78 19.54 22.80 6.41
N LEU A 79 18.72 21.93 5.84
CA LEU A 79 18.29 22.03 4.44
C LEU A 79 17.07 22.94 4.30
N GLU A 80 17.21 23.98 3.51
CA GLU A 80 16.06 24.72 2.99
C GLU A 80 15.36 23.88 1.90
N ILE A 81 14.30 23.17 2.28
CA ILE A 81 13.55 22.30 1.38
C ILE A 81 12.59 23.17 0.56
N LYS A 82 12.78 23.22 -0.76
CA LYS A 82 11.92 23.95 -1.72
C LYS A 82 11.11 23.02 -2.59
N LYS A 83 11.58 21.78 -2.79
CA LYS A 83 10.95 20.81 -3.69
C LYS A 83 10.95 19.42 -3.06
N VAL A 84 9.80 18.76 -3.09
CA VAL A 84 9.62 17.40 -2.53
C VAL A 84 9.01 16.48 -3.57
N ASP A 85 9.63 15.31 -3.74
CA ASP A 85 9.05 14.21 -4.50
C ASP A 85 8.32 13.25 -3.56
N ILE A 86 7.05 13.00 -3.83
CA ILE A 86 6.23 12.03 -3.12
C ILE A 86 6.04 10.81 -4.01
N ILE A 87 6.65 9.70 -3.64
CA ILE A 87 6.40 8.40 -4.26
C ILE A 87 5.25 7.74 -3.50
N PHE A 88 4.16 7.42 -4.16
CA PHE A 88 3.05 6.71 -3.53
C PHE A 88 2.83 5.34 -4.14
N ILE A 89 2.46 4.37 -3.28
CA ILE A 89 2.21 2.99 -3.69
C ILE A 89 0.73 2.67 -3.41
N THR A 90 0.00 2.33 -4.47
CA THR A 90 -1.40 1.87 -4.42
C THR A 90 -1.53 0.54 -5.13
N ALA A 91 -2.66 -0.13 -4.97
CA ALA A 91 -2.94 -1.37 -5.69
C ALA A 91 -3.25 -1.12 -7.17
N ASP A 92 -2.95 -2.12 -8.00
CA ASP A 92 -3.41 -2.16 -9.39
C ASP A 92 -4.89 -2.57 -9.49
N LYS A 93 -5.39 -3.33 -8.52
CA LYS A 93 -6.76 -3.85 -8.49
C LYS A 93 -7.55 -3.27 -7.31
N GLY A 94 -8.86 -3.16 -7.49
CA GLY A 94 -9.77 -2.73 -6.43
C GLY A 94 -10.19 -3.86 -5.48
N LEU A 95 -11.30 -3.64 -4.79
CA LEU A 95 -11.93 -4.55 -3.82
C LEU A 95 -11.04 -4.88 -2.61
N CYS A 96 -10.17 -3.97 -2.23
CA CYS A 96 -9.28 -4.05 -1.07
C CYS A 96 -9.70 -3.08 0.05
N GLY A 97 -10.99 -2.87 0.24
CA GLY A 97 -11.52 -1.97 1.27
C GLY A 97 -10.98 -0.55 1.15
N GLY A 98 -10.56 0.01 2.27
CA GLY A 98 -10.01 1.37 2.36
C GLY A 98 -8.54 1.52 1.92
N PHE A 99 -7.86 0.45 1.52
CA PHE A 99 -6.42 0.43 1.22
C PHE A 99 -5.97 1.59 0.31
N ASN A 100 -6.56 1.67 -0.90
CA ASN A 100 -6.20 2.72 -1.86
C ASN A 100 -6.62 4.11 -1.37
N THR A 101 -7.83 4.22 -0.84
CA THR A 101 -8.39 5.50 -0.38
C THR A 101 -7.59 6.10 0.76
N ASN A 102 -7.12 5.28 1.69
CA ASN A 102 -6.31 5.75 2.83
C ASN A 102 -4.95 6.26 2.36
N THR A 103 -4.29 5.54 1.44
CA THR A 103 -3.03 5.99 0.83
C THR A 103 -3.21 7.31 0.10
N ILE A 104 -4.23 7.42 -0.75
CA ILE A 104 -4.54 8.65 -1.52
C ILE A 104 -4.82 9.83 -0.57
N LYS A 105 -5.62 9.63 0.47
CA LYS A 105 -5.90 10.67 1.49
C LYS A 105 -4.62 11.15 2.15
N LYS A 106 -3.69 10.24 2.50
CA LYS A 106 -2.42 10.63 3.11
C LYS A 106 -1.53 11.40 2.14
N VAL A 107 -1.47 11.00 0.88
CA VAL A 107 -0.73 11.73 -0.16
C VAL A 107 -1.28 13.15 -0.31
N LEU A 108 -2.60 13.32 -0.37
CA LEU A 108 -3.24 14.64 -0.46
C LEU A 108 -2.95 15.49 0.78
N ALA A 109 -3.05 14.91 1.99
CA ALA A 109 -2.74 15.61 3.23
C ALA A 109 -1.28 16.09 3.24
N CYS A 110 -0.32 15.21 2.94
CA CYS A 110 1.10 15.59 2.85
C CYS A 110 1.35 16.65 1.76
N THR A 111 0.68 16.54 0.62
CA THR A 111 0.81 17.54 -0.45
C THR A 111 0.32 18.91 0.01
N ASN A 112 -0.78 18.98 0.76
CA ASN A 112 -1.30 20.23 1.29
C ASN A 112 -0.38 20.80 2.38
N GLU A 113 0.12 19.97 3.30
CA GLU A 113 1.09 20.39 4.33
C GLU A 113 2.35 21.03 3.73
N TYR A 114 2.86 20.50 2.61
CA TYR A 114 3.99 21.08 1.91
C TYR A 114 3.63 22.37 1.14
N LYS A 115 2.45 22.42 0.51
CA LYS A 115 1.97 23.63 -0.18
C LYS A 115 1.76 24.80 0.78
N GLU A 116 1.26 24.57 2.01
CA GLU A 116 1.12 25.58 3.05
C GLU A 116 2.47 26.19 3.46
N LYS A 117 3.56 25.44 3.27
CA LYS A 117 4.95 25.90 3.51
C LYS A 117 5.63 26.45 2.25
N ASP A 118 4.88 26.71 1.19
CA ASP A 118 5.38 27.16 -0.13
C ASP A 118 6.41 26.21 -0.78
N ILE A 119 6.29 24.90 -0.48
CA ILE A 119 7.15 23.86 -1.01
C ILE A 119 6.47 23.23 -2.23
N LYS A 120 7.19 23.15 -3.35
CA LYS A 120 6.71 22.50 -4.57
C LYS A 120 6.71 20.98 -4.40
N VAL A 121 5.56 20.35 -4.69
CA VAL A 121 5.41 18.90 -4.62
C VAL A 121 5.28 18.29 -6.00
N ARG A 122 6.07 17.24 -6.28
CA ARG A 122 5.93 16.41 -7.47
C ARG A 122 5.50 15.02 -7.03
N LEU A 123 4.53 14.45 -7.74
CA LEU A 123 4.02 13.11 -7.45
C LEU A 123 4.60 12.08 -8.41
N ARG A 124 4.99 10.92 -7.88
CA ARG A 124 5.39 9.74 -8.65
C ARG A 124 4.57 8.55 -8.18
N GLY A 125 3.89 7.87 -9.10
CA GLY A 125 2.87 6.90 -8.75
C GLY A 125 3.19 5.48 -9.15
N ILE A 126 3.10 4.57 -8.18
CA ILE A 126 3.16 3.13 -8.41
C ILE A 126 1.78 2.54 -8.08
N GLY A 127 1.22 1.83 -9.07
CA GLY A 127 -0.10 1.21 -8.98
C GLY A 127 -1.20 1.98 -9.69
N LYS A 128 -2.02 1.21 -10.38
CA LYS A 128 -3.03 1.72 -11.32
C LYS A 128 -4.08 2.61 -10.63
N LYS A 129 -4.56 2.22 -9.44
CA LYS A 129 -5.69 2.91 -8.78
C LYS A 129 -5.36 4.32 -8.31
N GLY A 130 -4.16 4.56 -7.80
CA GLY A 130 -3.71 5.90 -7.47
C GLY A 130 -3.46 6.75 -8.71
N ASN A 131 -2.80 6.19 -9.72
CA ASN A 131 -2.52 6.88 -10.97
C ASN A 131 -3.81 7.31 -11.68
N GLU A 132 -4.83 6.44 -11.73
CA GLU A 132 -6.17 6.76 -12.27
C GLU A 132 -6.83 7.89 -11.48
N TYR A 133 -6.79 7.83 -10.14
CA TYR A 133 -7.40 8.84 -9.28
C TYR A 133 -6.80 10.22 -9.49
N PHE A 134 -5.47 10.35 -9.43
CA PHE A 134 -4.80 11.64 -9.58
C PHE A 134 -4.98 12.20 -10.99
N SER A 135 -4.89 11.37 -12.02
CA SER A 135 -5.12 11.78 -13.41
C SER A 135 -6.56 12.26 -13.63
N PHE A 136 -7.55 11.59 -13.06
CA PHE A 136 -8.97 11.98 -13.16
C PHE A 136 -9.24 13.33 -12.49
N ASN A 137 -8.54 13.62 -11.38
CA ASN A 137 -8.67 14.89 -10.65
C ASN A 137 -7.76 16.01 -11.21
N GLY A 138 -7.14 15.81 -12.38
CA GLY A 138 -6.29 16.82 -13.01
C GLY A 138 -4.97 17.10 -12.27
N ILE A 139 -4.56 16.18 -11.36
CA ILE A 139 -3.29 16.29 -10.64
C ILE A 139 -2.22 15.56 -11.44
N GLU A 140 -1.18 16.29 -11.79
CA GLU A 140 -0.06 15.74 -12.55
C GLU A 140 0.73 14.74 -11.72
N VAL A 141 1.01 13.58 -12.30
CA VAL A 141 1.92 12.56 -11.77
C VAL A 141 3.07 12.42 -12.76
N LEU A 142 4.27 12.76 -12.31
CA LEU A 142 5.48 12.84 -13.13
C LEU A 142 5.83 11.48 -13.74
N ASP A 143 5.88 10.44 -12.90
CA ASP A 143 6.15 9.07 -13.32
C ASP A 143 5.01 8.15 -12.89
N LYS A 144 4.54 7.30 -13.79
CA LYS A 144 3.44 6.37 -13.56
C LYS A 144 3.88 4.95 -13.92
N ILE A 145 3.92 4.06 -12.93
CA ILE A 145 4.18 2.64 -13.17
C ILE A 145 2.99 1.81 -12.70
N ASN A 146 2.47 0.99 -13.60
CA ASN A 146 1.42 0.02 -13.31
C ASN A 146 2.02 -1.39 -13.21
N ASN A 147 1.31 -2.29 -12.55
CA ASN A 147 1.65 -3.71 -12.35
C ASN A 147 2.90 -3.97 -11.50
N LEU A 148 3.62 -2.95 -11.03
CA LEU A 148 4.77 -3.13 -10.13
C LEU A 148 4.31 -3.39 -8.69
N SER A 149 3.18 -2.83 -8.27
CA SER A 149 2.61 -3.09 -6.93
C SER A 149 2.06 -4.51 -6.78
N SER A 150 1.49 -5.09 -7.84
CA SER A 150 0.93 -6.46 -7.81
C SER A 150 1.97 -7.57 -8.01
N THR A 151 3.08 -7.26 -8.64
CA THR A 151 4.22 -8.16 -8.89
C THR A 151 5.53 -7.40 -8.65
N PRO A 152 5.92 -7.19 -7.38
CA PRO A 152 7.17 -6.53 -7.05
C PRO A 152 8.36 -7.22 -7.71
N ASN A 153 9.19 -6.45 -8.42
CA ASN A 153 10.42 -6.89 -9.05
C ASN A 153 11.52 -5.88 -8.71
N TYR A 154 12.65 -6.38 -8.24
CA TYR A 154 13.75 -5.53 -7.78
C TYR A 154 14.35 -4.69 -8.91
N GLU A 155 14.58 -5.27 -10.09
CA GLU A 155 15.18 -4.58 -11.24
C GLU A 155 14.32 -3.39 -11.70
N ARG A 156 12.99 -3.58 -11.78
CA ARG A 156 12.07 -2.49 -12.14
C ARG A 156 11.97 -1.43 -11.06
N ALA A 157 12.06 -1.81 -9.78
CA ALA A 157 12.12 -0.86 -8.67
C ALA A 157 13.43 -0.05 -8.72
N GLN A 158 14.54 -0.70 -9.04
CA GLN A 158 15.85 -0.07 -9.25
C GLN A 158 15.81 0.94 -10.40
N GLU A 159 15.29 0.57 -11.58
CA GLU A 159 15.16 1.50 -12.72
C GLU A 159 14.33 2.75 -12.36
N PHE A 160 13.26 2.56 -11.59
CA PHE A 160 12.46 3.69 -11.14
C PHE A 160 13.24 4.58 -10.17
N MET A 161 13.95 3.98 -9.21
CA MET A 161 14.73 4.74 -8.23
C MET A 161 15.92 5.45 -8.85
N LYS A 162 16.57 4.90 -9.87
CA LYS A 162 17.66 5.58 -10.60
C LYS A 162 17.22 6.95 -11.10
N LYS A 163 16.05 7.06 -11.74
CA LYS A 163 15.50 8.34 -12.19
C LYS A 163 15.24 9.32 -11.04
N VAL A 164 14.75 8.80 -9.92
CA VAL A 164 14.47 9.61 -8.71
C VAL A 164 15.78 10.13 -8.12
N VAL A 165 16.80 9.28 -8.03
CA VAL A 165 18.14 9.62 -7.53
C VAL A 165 18.82 10.63 -8.45
N GLU A 166 18.76 10.45 -9.77
CA GLU A 166 19.27 11.40 -10.75
C GLU A 166 18.64 12.80 -10.58
N ASP A 167 17.32 12.86 -10.40
CA ASP A 167 16.61 14.13 -10.14
C ASP A 167 17.03 14.76 -8.81
N TYR A 168 17.29 13.95 -7.79
CA TYR A 168 17.76 14.41 -6.50
C TYR A 168 19.22 14.95 -6.59
N LEU A 169 20.13 14.19 -7.18
CA LEU A 169 21.52 14.58 -7.33
C LEU A 169 21.70 15.83 -8.22
N SER A 170 20.82 16.00 -9.22
CA SER A 170 20.79 17.18 -10.10
C SER A 170 20.09 18.41 -9.48
N GLY A 171 19.58 18.32 -8.24
CA GLY A 171 18.92 19.43 -7.55
C GLY A 171 17.51 19.78 -8.07
N LYS A 172 16.88 18.88 -8.83
CA LYS A 172 15.48 19.04 -9.23
C LYS A 172 14.50 18.75 -8.10
N THR A 173 14.95 18.04 -7.06
CA THR A 173 14.23 17.80 -5.80
C THR A 173 15.19 17.82 -4.62
N ASP A 174 14.73 18.29 -3.47
CA ASP A 174 15.53 18.40 -2.26
C ASP A 174 15.22 17.27 -1.26
N LYS A 175 14.05 16.65 -1.41
CA LYS A 175 13.60 15.58 -0.52
C LYS A 175 12.74 14.57 -1.27
N VAL A 176 12.91 13.28 -0.93
CA VAL A 176 12.09 12.19 -1.47
C VAL A 176 11.46 11.42 -0.32
N ILE A 177 10.15 11.26 -0.38
CA ILE A 177 9.39 10.47 0.59
C ILE A 177 8.59 9.37 -0.11
N ILE A 178 8.46 8.21 0.54
CA ILE A 178 7.59 7.12 0.11
C ILE A 178 6.38 7.06 1.03
N ILE A 179 5.20 7.01 0.45
CA ILE A 179 3.93 6.82 1.15
C ILE A 179 3.30 5.52 0.67
N HIS A 180 3.13 4.58 1.58
CA HIS A 180 2.48 3.31 1.29
C HIS A 180 1.66 2.83 2.49
N ASN A 181 0.77 1.88 2.24
CA ASN A 181 0.05 1.19 3.29
C ASN A 181 0.81 -0.08 3.64
N GLY A 182 1.40 -0.13 4.83
CA GLY A 182 2.23 -1.23 5.31
C GLY A 182 1.43 -2.28 6.06
N PHE A 183 1.91 -3.51 6.05
CA PHE A 183 1.35 -4.64 6.78
C PHE A 183 1.75 -4.58 8.25
N LYS A 184 0.76 -4.55 9.15
CA LYS A 184 0.98 -4.64 10.59
C LYS A 184 0.63 -6.03 11.12
N ASN A 185 -0.56 -6.49 10.80
CA ASN A 185 -1.03 -7.85 11.09
C ASN A 185 -2.18 -8.20 10.14
N MET A 186 -2.72 -9.42 10.25
CA MET A 186 -3.82 -9.90 9.38
C MET A 186 -5.10 -9.03 9.43
N ILE A 187 -5.26 -8.21 10.46
CA ILE A 187 -6.48 -7.41 10.70
C ILE A 187 -6.23 -5.93 10.45
N SER A 188 -5.01 -5.43 10.61
CA SER A 188 -4.71 -4.00 10.52
C SER A 188 -3.57 -3.70 9.58
N GLN A 189 -3.73 -2.62 8.82
CA GLN A 189 -2.73 -2.00 7.99
C GLN A 189 -2.40 -0.62 8.57
N GLU A 190 -1.23 -0.10 8.26
CA GLU A 190 -0.72 1.16 8.77
C GLU A 190 -0.14 1.99 7.62
N ILE A 191 -0.58 3.25 7.51
CA ILE A 191 0.00 4.16 6.53
C ILE A 191 1.40 4.56 7.02
N ARG A 192 2.39 4.26 6.20
CA ARG A 192 3.79 4.58 6.43
C ARG A 192 4.23 5.71 5.53
N VAL A 193 4.91 6.68 6.13
CA VAL A 193 5.55 7.79 5.43
C VAL A 193 7.03 7.73 5.79
N LYS A 194 7.87 7.35 4.83
CA LYS A 194 9.31 7.21 5.04
C LYS A 194 10.05 8.20 4.16
N THR A 195 10.89 9.05 4.76
CA THR A 195 11.87 9.84 4.01
C THR A 195 12.98 8.90 3.54
N ILE A 196 13.28 8.94 2.26
CA ILE A 196 14.31 8.11 1.62
C ILE A 196 15.54 8.95 1.31
N LEU A 197 15.34 10.19 0.84
CA LEU A 197 16.40 11.14 0.56
C LEU A 197 16.01 12.51 1.14
N PRO A 198 16.98 13.21 1.73
CA PRO A 198 18.32 12.74 2.10
C PRO A 198 18.26 11.64 3.16
N ILE A 199 19.31 10.82 3.21
CA ILE A 199 19.46 9.81 4.27
C ILE A 199 19.90 10.57 5.53
N GLY A 200 19.00 10.65 6.51
CA GLY A 200 19.24 11.44 7.72
C GLY A 200 20.00 10.64 8.78
N TYR A 201 20.97 11.26 9.45
CA TYR A 201 21.70 10.68 10.58
C TYR A 201 20.81 10.21 11.74
N LYS A 202 19.58 10.72 11.88
CA LYS A 202 18.66 10.39 12.98
C LYS A 202 17.82 9.13 12.75
N ILE A 203 17.73 8.61 11.54
CA ILE A 203 16.94 7.38 11.27
C ILE A 203 17.54 6.18 12.00
N ILE A 204 18.83 6.25 12.28
CA ILE A 204 19.67 5.22 12.83
C ILE A 204 19.46 5.03 14.35
N HIS A 205 19.07 6.09 15.05
CA HIS A 205 18.95 6.04 16.52
C HIS A 205 17.55 5.65 17.06
N GLN A 206 16.56 5.34 16.21
CA GLN A 206 15.22 5.03 16.68
C GLN A 206 14.94 3.55 16.98
N ASN A 207 15.90 2.65 16.76
CA ASN A 207 15.79 1.25 17.18
C ASN A 207 17.10 0.72 17.75
N PRO A 208 17.44 1.02 19.01
CA PRO A 208 18.53 0.33 19.68
C PRO A 208 18.01 -1.05 20.13
N GLN A 209 17.99 -2.02 19.23
CA GLN A 209 18.12 -3.40 19.69
C GLN A 209 19.61 -3.74 19.69
N PRO A 210 20.18 -4.12 20.82
CA PRO A 210 21.58 -4.56 20.87
C PRO A 210 21.67 -5.84 20.05
N SER A 211 22.15 -5.71 18.82
CA SER A 211 22.54 -6.89 18.04
C SER A 211 23.88 -7.37 18.59
N GLU A 212 23.87 -8.51 19.26
CA GLU A 212 25.05 -9.29 19.65
C GLU A 212 25.81 -9.87 18.42
N VAL A 213 26.09 -9.05 17.43
CA VAL A 213 26.93 -9.47 16.31
C VAL A 213 28.01 -8.40 16.13
N GLN A 214 28.99 -8.44 17.04
CA GLN A 214 30.31 -7.88 16.80
C GLN A 214 31.11 -8.82 15.88
N GLU A 215 30.67 -8.99 14.65
CA GLU A 215 31.61 -9.40 13.60
C GLU A 215 32.21 -8.12 13.02
N THR A 216 33.36 -7.79 13.53
CA THR A 216 34.22 -6.73 12.99
C THR A 216 34.57 -7.12 11.56
N ILE A 217 33.90 -6.54 10.58
CA ILE A 217 34.29 -6.65 9.18
C ILE A 217 35.59 -5.87 9.03
N THR A 218 36.71 -6.53 9.27
CA THR A 218 38.04 -6.02 8.96
C THR A 218 38.35 -6.32 7.50
N SER A 219 37.70 -5.62 6.57
CA SER A 219 38.19 -5.52 5.20
C SER A 219 38.58 -4.08 4.96
N GLU A 220 39.85 -3.85 4.69
CA GLU A 220 40.33 -2.57 4.17
C GLU A 220 39.70 -2.40 2.77
N PRO A 221 38.82 -1.41 2.57
CA PRO A 221 38.24 -1.20 1.25
C PRO A 221 39.29 -0.59 0.31
N SER A 222 39.46 -1.17 -0.85
CA SER A 222 40.32 -0.68 -1.94
C SER A 222 39.67 0.44 -2.77
N GLY A 223 38.97 1.37 -2.14
CA GLY A 223 38.33 2.53 -2.78
C GLY A 223 38.30 3.72 -1.83
N SER A 224 37.98 4.93 -2.34
CA SER A 224 37.74 6.06 -1.47
C SER A 224 36.50 5.78 -0.60
N GLU A 225 36.54 6.10 0.68
CA GLU A 225 35.44 5.86 1.63
C GLU A 225 34.12 6.47 1.13
N ASP A 226 34.19 7.60 0.44
CA ASP A 226 33.03 8.27 -0.16
C ASP A 226 32.39 7.47 -1.30
N GLU A 227 33.17 6.78 -2.15
CA GLU A 227 32.61 5.95 -3.23
C GLU A 227 31.88 4.73 -2.70
N ILE A 228 32.38 4.15 -1.61
CA ILE A 228 31.74 3.02 -0.93
C ILE A 228 30.41 3.47 -0.31
N LEU A 229 30.42 4.63 0.35
CA LEU A 229 29.22 5.22 0.93
C LEU A 229 28.16 5.53 -0.10
N ASP A 230 28.56 6.13 -1.23
CA ASP A 230 27.62 6.45 -2.30
C ASP A 230 27.00 5.18 -2.91
N SER A 231 27.82 4.15 -3.14
CA SER A 231 27.33 2.85 -3.63
C SER A 231 26.38 2.17 -2.63
N LEU A 232 26.69 2.25 -1.34
CA LEU A 232 25.85 1.72 -0.28
C LEU A 232 24.54 2.51 -0.17
N ALA A 233 24.61 3.85 -0.26
CA ALA A 233 23.46 4.74 -0.24
C ALA A 233 22.49 4.45 -1.42
N GLU A 234 23.05 4.26 -2.61
CA GLU A 234 22.25 3.87 -3.79
C GLU A 234 21.50 2.55 -3.55
N LYS A 235 22.21 1.54 -3.05
CA LYS A 235 21.60 0.24 -2.71
C LYS A 235 20.52 0.35 -1.64
N TYR A 236 20.75 1.17 -0.63
CA TYR A 236 19.78 1.42 0.43
C TYR A 236 18.49 2.05 -0.13
N VAL A 237 18.61 3.06 -0.97
CA VAL A 237 17.50 3.78 -1.58
C VAL A 237 16.68 2.86 -2.50
N GLU A 238 17.36 2.08 -3.37
CA GLU A 238 16.74 1.07 -4.24
C GLU A 238 15.97 0.02 -3.44
N TYR A 239 16.62 -0.53 -2.41
CA TYR A 239 16.03 -1.58 -1.58
C TYR A 239 14.87 -1.06 -0.74
N SER A 240 14.93 0.20 -0.27
CA SER A 240 13.84 0.81 0.48
C SER A 240 12.53 0.87 -0.31
N LEU A 241 12.58 1.16 -1.62
CA LEU A 241 11.41 1.09 -2.47
C LEU A 241 10.92 -0.35 -2.65
N TYR A 242 11.83 -1.27 -2.93
CA TYR A 242 11.48 -2.68 -3.10
C TYR A 242 10.82 -3.27 -1.85
N TYR A 243 11.36 -2.98 -0.67
CA TYR A 243 10.75 -3.37 0.60
C TYR A 243 9.36 -2.75 0.78
N ALA A 244 9.19 -1.45 0.47
CA ALA A 244 7.89 -0.79 0.55
C ALA A 244 6.84 -1.42 -0.39
N LEU A 245 7.25 -1.91 -1.57
CA LEU A 245 6.38 -2.62 -2.51
C LEU A 245 5.92 -3.97 -1.94
N ILE A 246 6.83 -4.75 -1.36
CA ILE A 246 6.51 -6.05 -0.75
C ILE A 246 5.60 -5.88 0.46
N ASP A 247 5.91 -4.92 1.33
CA ASP A 247 5.13 -4.60 2.52
C ASP A 247 3.71 -4.14 2.15
N SER A 248 3.61 -3.29 1.12
CA SER A 248 2.35 -2.83 0.55
C SER A 248 1.53 -3.96 -0.07
N LEU A 249 2.17 -4.92 -0.74
CA LEU A 249 1.50 -6.10 -1.32
C LEU A 249 0.88 -7.00 -0.24
N ALA A 250 1.60 -7.22 0.86
CA ALA A 250 1.06 -7.97 1.99
C ALA A 250 -0.14 -7.24 2.62
N ALA A 251 -0.04 -5.92 2.81
CA ALA A 251 -1.13 -5.09 3.31
C ALA A 251 -2.35 -5.09 2.36
N GLU A 252 -2.13 -5.03 1.04
CA GLU A 252 -3.19 -5.11 0.03
C GLU A 252 -3.97 -6.43 0.12
N HIS A 253 -3.26 -7.56 0.21
CA HIS A 253 -3.90 -8.87 0.31
C HIS A 253 -4.64 -9.06 1.63
N SER A 254 -4.11 -8.54 2.75
CA SER A 254 -4.79 -8.51 4.04
C SER A 254 -6.08 -7.69 3.98
N ALA A 255 -6.02 -6.47 3.46
CA ALA A 255 -7.18 -5.60 3.30
C ALA A 255 -8.25 -6.23 2.39
N ARG A 256 -7.84 -6.85 1.28
CA ARG A 256 -8.77 -7.56 0.38
C ARG A 256 -9.40 -8.78 1.03
N MET A 257 -8.63 -9.57 1.78
CA MET A 257 -9.16 -10.70 2.52
C MET A 257 -10.29 -10.27 3.47
N GLN A 258 -10.07 -9.19 4.25
CA GLN A 258 -11.07 -8.66 5.18
C GLN A 258 -12.30 -8.09 4.46
N ALA A 259 -12.08 -7.30 3.40
CA ALA A 259 -13.17 -6.72 2.62
C ALA A 259 -14.05 -7.80 2.00
N MET A 260 -13.45 -8.90 1.51
CA MET A 260 -14.18 -10.02 0.92
C MET A 260 -14.89 -10.88 1.98
N ASP A 261 -14.31 -10.99 3.18
CA ASP A 261 -14.97 -11.66 4.30
C ASP A 261 -16.22 -10.92 4.74
N THR A 262 -16.11 -9.61 4.94
CA THR A 262 -17.25 -8.75 5.26
C THR A 262 -18.32 -8.79 4.17
N ALA A 263 -17.92 -8.70 2.90
CA ALA A 263 -18.84 -8.78 1.76
C ALA A 263 -19.57 -10.14 1.70
N THR A 264 -18.87 -11.24 2.01
CA THR A 264 -19.44 -12.59 2.04
C THR A 264 -20.49 -12.72 3.14
N ASN A 265 -20.22 -12.22 4.34
CA ASN A 265 -21.13 -12.22 5.46
C ASN A 265 -22.36 -11.33 5.19
N ASN A 266 -22.17 -10.13 4.68
CA ASN A 266 -23.25 -9.23 4.29
C ASN A 266 -24.15 -9.86 3.21
N ALA A 267 -23.57 -10.51 2.22
CA ALA A 267 -24.32 -11.22 1.20
C ALA A 267 -25.16 -12.39 1.79
N LYS A 268 -24.60 -13.14 2.75
CA LYS A 268 -25.31 -14.21 3.46
C LYS A 268 -26.54 -13.68 4.21
N ASP A 269 -26.38 -12.57 4.91
CA ASP A 269 -27.48 -11.97 5.68
C ASP A 269 -28.55 -11.37 4.76
N LEU A 270 -28.13 -10.76 3.65
CA LEU A 270 -29.06 -10.27 2.64
C LEU A 270 -29.88 -11.42 2.00
N VAL A 271 -29.27 -12.58 1.74
CA VAL A 271 -29.99 -13.78 1.26
C VAL A 271 -31.07 -14.23 2.26
N LYS A 272 -30.74 -14.22 3.57
CA LYS A 272 -31.73 -14.56 4.60
C LYS A 272 -32.92 -13.60 4.58
N THR A 273 -32.64 -12.28 4.59
CA THR A 273 -33.68 -11.25 4.56
C THR A 273 -34.55 -11.35 3.31
N LEU A 274 -33.95 -11.52 2.14
CA LEU A 274 -34.69 -11.69 0.88
C LEU A 274 -35.51 -12.98 0.85
N THR A 275 -35.04 -14.05 1.50
CA THR A 275 -35.80 -15.31 1.59
C THR A 275 -37.06 -15.16 2.46
N ILE A 276 -36.94 -14.42 3.58
CA ILE A 276 -38.10 -14.10 4.42
C ILE A 276 -39.13 -13.27 3.61
N SER A 277 -38.65 -12.21 2.95
CA SER A 277 -39.50 -11.35 2.10
C SER A 277 -40.17 -12.13 0.97
N TYR A 278 -39.45 -13.06 0.34
CA TYR A 278 -39.99 -13.94 -0.68
C TYR A 278 -41.13 -14.82 -0.14
N ASN A 279 -40.91 -15.46 1.02
CA ASN A 279 -41.93 -16.32 1.63
C ASN A 279 -43.18 -15.54 2.03
N LYS A 280 -43.00 -14.32 2.59
CA LYS A 280 -44.11 -13.42 2.93
C LYS A 280 -44.93 -13.04 1.67
N ALA A 281 -44.26 -12.55 0.63
CA ALA A 281 -44.89 -12.17 -0.62
C ALA A 281 -45.59 -13.36 -1.30
N ARG A 282 -45.00 -14.56 -1.18
CA ARG A 282 -45.62 -15.79 -1.69
C ARG A 282 -46.91 -16.13 -0.93
N GLN A 283 -46.92 -16.03 0.42
CA GLN A 283 -48.10 -16.25 1.24
C GLN A 283 -49.20 -15.22 0.93
N GLU A 284 -48.83 -13.94 0.79
CA GLU A 284 -49.76 -12.87 0.40
C GLU A 284 -50.40 -13.17 -0.98
N ALA A 285 -49.58 -13.56 -1.97
CA ALA A 285 -50.07 -13.90 -3.30
C ALA A 285 -51.07 -15.08 -3.27
N ILE A 286 -50.72 -16.17 -2.54
CA ILE A 286 -51.62 -17.33 -2.38
C ILE A 286 -52.93 -16.95 -1.69
N THR A 287 -52.83 -16.12 -0.62
CA THR A 287 -54.06 -15.68 0.08
C THR A 287 -54.93 -14.82 -0.81
N THR A 288 -54.35 -13.89 -1.58
CA THR A 288 -55.09 -13.06 -2.53
C THR A 288 -55.78 -13.92 -3.60
N GLU A 289 -55.08 -14.89 -4.18
CA GLU A 289 -55.65 -15.81 -5.17
C GLU A 289 -56.80 -16.62 -4.59
N LEU A 290 -56.69 -17.15 -3.37
CA LEU A 290 -57.77 -17.86 -2.68
C LEU A 290 -58.97 -16.95 -2.38
N VAL A 291 -58.76 -15.69 -2.00
CA VAL A 291 -59.87 -14.74 -1.78
C VAL A 291 -60.56 -14.39 -3.07
N GLU A 292 -59.80 -14.19 -4.17
CA GLU A 292 -60.39 -13.95 -5.51
C GLU A 292 -61.24 -15.14 -6.01
N ILE A 293 -60.76 -16.38 -5.82
CA ILE A 293 -61.50 -17.58 -6.17
C ILE A 293 -62.81 -17.69 -5.37
N ASN A 294 -62.70 -17.46 -4.02
CA ASN A 294 -63.89 -17.53 -3.17
C ASN A 294 -64.91 -16.43 -3.51
N ALA A 295 -64.45 -15.20 -3.77
CA ALA A 295 -65.30 -14.11 -4.22
C ALA A 295 -66.01 -14.42 -5.59
N GLY A 296 -65.25 -15.04 -6.52
CA GLY A 296 -65.83 -15.48 -7.81
C GLY A 296 -66.90 -16.57 -7.68
N VAL A 297 -66.66 -17.52 -6.78
CA VAL A 297 -67.65 -18.57 -6.49
C VAL A 297 -68.90 -17.99 -5.84
N GLU A 298 -68.82 -17.04 -4.94
CA GLU A 298 -69.96 -16.39 -4.31
C GLU A 298 -70.77 -15.51 -5.30
N ALA A 299 -70.06 -14.86 -6.24
CA ALA A 299 -70.68 -14.07 -7.29
C ALA A 299 -71.49 -14.91 -8.34
N LEU A 300 -71.26 -16.22 -8.40
CA LEU A 300 -71.92 -17.15 -9.28
C LEU A 300 -73.16 -17.87 -8.65
N LYS A 301 -73.39 -17.66 -7.36
CA LYS A 301 -74.59 -18.08 -6.65
C LYS A 301 -75.66 -17.03 -6.73
#